data_38e1edb7ae8d112b84bd5595341f983d
#
_entry.id   38e1edb7ae8d112b84bd5595341f983d
#
_cell.length_a   1.000
_cell.length_b   1.000
_cell.length_c   1.000
_cell.angle_alpha   90.00
_cell.angle_beta   90.00
_cell.angle_gamma   90.00
#
_symmetry.space_group_name_H-M   'P 1'
#
loop_
_entity.id
_entity.type
_entity.pdbx_description
1 polymer ?
#
loop_
_entity_poly.entity_id
_entity_poly.type
_entity_poly.pdbx_seq_one_letter_code
_entity_poly.pdbx_strand_id
1 'polypeptide(L)'
;HNMITTFCWACDDFNKENGATLVIPGTQHLKRHPNEEETDNLEGAVAIECAAGSIALWDGNVWHAAYDRDASGERVVAHMSYSRLAMRPVEDYSNEADMLIERHGGRMAQLLGKEDALFESEGFGYTQMIPTFNNAKR
;
A
#
# COMPACT_ATOMS: atom_id res chain seq x y z
N HIS A 1 8.67 3.46 11.04
CA HIS A 1 8.54 2.20 10.30
C HIS A 1 7.44 2.34 9.27
N ASN A 2 7.70 1.92 8.04
CA ASN A 2 6.68 1.84 7.00
C ASN A 2 5.60 0.82 7.41
N MET A 3 4.36 1.27 7.47
CA MET A 3 3.20 0.42 7.79
C MET A 3 2.42 0.01 6.54
N ILE A 4 2.51 0.80 5.49
CA ILE A 4 1.82 0.60 4.22
C ILE A 4 2.79 0.86 3.07
N THR A 5 2.80 -0.01 2.09
CA THR A 5 3.48 0.20 0.82
C THR A 5 2.45 0.21 -0.29
N THR A 6 2.45 1.26 -1.08
CA THR A 6 1.52 1.40 -2.20
C THR A 6 2.21 1.03 -3.50
N PHE A 7 1.53 0.21 -4.28
CA PHE A 7 1.85 -0.14 -5.65
C PHE A 7 0.85 0.53 -6.58
N CYS A 8 1.34 1.13 -7.64
CA CYS A 8 0.51 1.66 -8.71
C CYS A 8 0.95 1.01 -10.02
N TRP A 9 0.11 0.15 -10.56
CA TRP A 9 0.32 -0.41 -11.89
C TRP A 9 -0.24 0.57 -12.93
N ALA A 10 0.64 1.12 -13.75
CA ALA A 10 0.28 2.02 -14.82
C ALA A 10 -0.27 1.21 -16.01
N CYS A 11 -1.59 1.26 -16.23
CA CYS A 11 -2.20 0.67 -17.41
C CYS A 11 -2.06 1.58 -18.64
N ASP A 12 -1.87 2.87 -18.42
CA ASP A 12 -1.55 3.89 -19.41
C ASP A 12 -0.25 4.60 -19.02
N ASP A 13 0.34 5.37 -19.96
CA ASP A 13 1.52 6.17 -19.67
C ASP A 13 1.27 7.12 -18.50
N PHE A 14 2.17 7.06 -17.55
CA PHE A 14 2.08 7.79 -16.29
C PHE A 14 3.09 8.92 -16.31
N ASN A 15 2.62 10.13 -16.57
CA ASN A 15 3.42 11.34 -16.65
C ASN A 15 2.64 12.54 -16.11
N LYS A 16 3.30 13.67 -15.94
CA LYS A 16 2.72 14.85 -15.32
C LYS A 16 1.48 15.34 -16.08
N GLU A 17 1.54 15.42 -17.42
CA GLU A 17 0.42 15.85 -18.27
C GLU A 17 -0.80 14.93 -18.11
N ASN A 18 -0.55 13.64 -17.91
CA ASN A 18 -1.59 12.63 -17.71
C ASN A 18 -2.01 12.45 -16.24
N GLY A 19 -1.65 13.40 -15.38
CA GLY A 19 -2.04 13.41 -13.97
C GLY A 19 -1.31 12.39 -13.11
N ALA A 20 -0.02 12.21 -13.32
CA ALA A 20 0.79 11.29 -12.51
C ALA A 20 0.78 11.63 -11.02
N THR A 21 1.04 10.64 -10.19
CA THR A 21 1.28 10.86 -8.77
C THR A 21 2.53 11.71 -8.59
N LEU A 22 2.43 12.74 -7.77
CA LEU A 22 3.59 13.45 -7.25
C LEU A 22 3.96 12.89 -5.87
N VAL A 23 5.24 12.91 -5.58
CA VAL A 23 5.78 12.59 -4.25
C VAL A 23 6.78 13.66 -3.83
N ILE A 24 6.89 13.90 -2.52
CA ILE A 24 7.94 14.75 -1.97
C ILE A 24 8.92 13.84 -1.23
N PRO A 25 10.04 13.46 -1.86
CA PRO A 25 11.00 12.52 -1.31
C PRO A 25 11.57 13.01 0.04
N GLY A 26 11.73 12.09 0.98
CA GLY A 26 12.27 12.39 2.32
C GLY A 26 11.20 12.67 3.37
N THR A 27 9.99 13.05 2.98
CA THR A 27 8.91 13.40 3.91
C THR A 27 8.39 12.21 4.72
N GLN A 28 8.58 10.98 4.26
CA GLN A 28 8.25 9.76 5.02
C GLN A 28 8.96 9.68 6.38
N HIS A 29 10.04 10.42 6.55
CA HIS A 29 10.79 10.48 7.81
C HIS A 29 10.20 11.47 8.82
N LEU A 30 9.35 12.39 8.39
CA LEU A 30 8.73 13.42 9.25
C LEU A 30 7.68 12.85 10.20
N LYS A 31 7.08 11.70 9.87
CA LYS A 31 6.07 10.99 10.69
C LYS A 31 4.88 11.86 11.10
N ARG A 32 4.49 12.77 10.24
CA ARG A 32 3.34 13.66 10.39
C ARG A 32 2.75 13.99 9.03
N HIS A 33 1.54 14.47 9.00
CA HIS A 33 0.93 15.06 7.81
C HIS A 33 1.55 16.43 7.50
N PRO A 34 1.49 16.89 6.23
CA PRO A 34 1.84 18.25 5.90
C PRO A 34 0.89 19.25 6.62
N ASN A 35 1.38 20.43 6.91
CA ASN A 35 0.54 21.54 7.35
C ASN A 35 -0.05 22.27 6.11
N GLU A 36 -0.87 23.31 6.33
CA GLU A 36 -1.54 24.05 5.24
C GLU A 36 -0.54 24.67 4.26
N GLU A 37 0.52 25.32 4.77
CA GLU A 37 1.56 25.94 3.95
C GLU A 37 2.32 24.91 3.11
N GLU A 38 2.65 23.76 3.69
CA GLU A 38 3.33 22.65 3.01
C GLU A 38 2.43 21.94 1.99
N THR A 39 1.11 21.96 2.19
CA THR A 39 0.15 21.39 1.23
C THR A 39 0.06 22.26 -0.01
N ASP A 40 0.13 23.58 0.13
CA ASP A 40 0.07 24.51 -0.99
C ASP A 40 1.43 24.65 -1.69
N ASN A 41 2.52 24.43 -0.96
CA ASN A 41 3.87 24.52 -1.47
C ASN A 41 4.39 23.13 -1.87
N LEU A 42 4.40 22.87 -3.17
CA LEU A 42 4.92 21.62 -3.74
C LEU A 42 6.44 21.63 -3.94
N GLU A 43 7.18 22.40 -3.13
CA GLU A 43 8.64 22.45 -3.22
C GLU A 43 9.24 21.04 -3.03
N GLY A 44 10.10 20.65 -3.96
CA GLY A 44 10.73 19.33 -3.96
C GLY A 44 9.81 18.20 -4.48
N ALA A 45 8.60 18.51 -4.95
CA ALA A 45 7.73 17.49 -5.53
C ALA A 45 8.30 16.95 -6.86
N VAL A 46 8.25 15.65 -7.00
CA VAL A 46 8.70 14.91 -8.19
C VAL A 46 7.53 14.10 -8.73
N ALA A 47 7.28 14.19 -10.03
CA ALA A 47 6.32 13.31 -10.69
C ALA A 47 6.89 11.89 -10.77
N ILE A 48 6.05 10.90 -10.46
CA ILE A 48 6.36 9.51 -10.78
C ILE A 48 6.01 9.31 -12.24
N GLU A 49 7.01 9.24 -13.12
CA GLU A 49 6.81 9.07 -14.54
C GLU A 49 7.27 7.69 -15.00
N CYS A 50 6.41 6.98 -15.70
CA CYS A 50 6.72 5.65 -16.24
C CYS A 50 5.79 5.30 -17.41
N ALA A 51 6.25 4.40 -18.27
CA ALA A 51 5.44 3.89 -19.37
C ALA A 51 4.35 2.94 -18.90
N ALA A 52 3.31 2.78 -19.70
CA ALA A 52 2.29 1.74 -19.52
C ALA A 52 2.93 0.37 -19.31
N GLY A 53 2.36 -0.43 -18.40
CA GLY A 53 2.90 -1.73 -17.97
C GLY A 53 3.91 -1.66 -16.82
N SER A 54 4.36 -0.47 -16.43
CA SER A 54 5.27 -0.28 -15.29
C SER A 54 4.53 -0.35 -13.95
N ILE A 55 5.28 -0.64 -12.89
CA ILE A 55 4.79 -0.55 -11.51
C ILE A 55 5.61 0.51 -10.78
N ALA A 56 4.92 1.54 -10.29
CA ALA A 56 5.48 2.50 -9.35
C ALA A 56 5.23 2.03 -7.91
N LEU A 57 6.19 2.28 -7.03
CA LEU A 57 6.14 1.84 -5.64
C LEU A 57 6.60 2.96 -4.71
N TRP A 58 5.85 3.22 -3.63
CA TRP A 58 6.27 4.17 -2.62
C TRP A 58 5.85 3.80 -1.21
N ASP A 59 6.56 4.37 -0.23
CA ASP A 59 6.22 4.29 1.19
C ASP A 59 4.93 5.06 1.45
N GLY A 60 3.94 4.45 2.10
CA GLY A 60 2.67 5.10 2.41
C GLY A 60 2.78 6.36 3.28
N ASN A 61 3.93 6.60 3.93
CA ASN A 61 4.15 7.82 4.71
C ASN A 61 4.78 8.97 3.91
N VAL A 62 5.22 8.74 2.66
CA VAL A 62 5.69 9.85 1.83
C VAL A 62 4.51 10.76 1.49
N TRP A 63 4.71 12.06 1.59
CA TRP A 63 3.68 12.99 1.16
C TRP A 63 3.52 12.88 -0.35
N HIS A 64 2.30 12.63 -0.77
CA HIS A 64 1.97 12.41 -2.16
C HIS A 64 0.59 12.97 -2.51
N ALA A 65 0.43 13.32 -3.75
CA ALA A 65 -0.83 13.78 -4.32
C ALA A 65 -0.87 13.38 -5.81
N ALA A 66 -1.79 13.91 -6.57
CA ALA A 66 -1.80 13.77 -8.02
C ALA A 66 -1.61 15.16 -8.65
N TYR A 67 -0.92 15.20 -9.79
CA TYR A 67 -0.98 16.36 -10.65
C TYR A 67 -2.37 16.44 -11.30
N ASP A 68 -2.81 17.65 -11.57
CA ASP A 68 -4.00 17.88 -12.41
C ASP A 68 -3.75 17.26 -13.79
N ARG A 69 -4.80 16.69 -14.34
CA ARG A 69 -4.72 16.04 -15.64
C ARG A 69 -5.16 17.01 -16.73
N ASP A 70 -4.25 17.33 -17.64
CA ASP A 70 -4.51 18.21 -18.78
C ASP A 70 -4.83 17.43 -20.06
N ALA A 71 -4.47 16.13 -20.12
CA ALA A 71 -4.73 15.28 -21.26
C ALA A 71 -6.22 14.91 -21.39
N SER A 72 -6.72 14.77 -22.61
CA SER A 72 -8.07 14.28 -22.89
C SER A 72 -8.18 12.77 -22.71
N GLY A 73 -9.42 12.25 -22.63
CA GLY A 73 -9.70 10.81 -22.49
C GLY A 73 -9.58 10.31 -21.05
N GLU A 74 -9.29 9.03 -20.86
CA GLU A 74 -9.17 8.37 -19.57
C GLU A 74 -7.71 7.93 -19.32
N ARG A 75 -7.34 7.80 -18.06
CA ARG A 75 -6.11 7.15 -17.63
C ARG A 75 -6.45 6.13 -16.57
N VAL A 76 -6.08 4.90 -16.83
CA VAL A 76 -6.36 3.78 -15.92
C VAL A 76 -5.09 3.39 -15.17
N VAL A 77 -5.22 3.25 -13.86
CA VAL A 77 -4.18 2.70 -13.00
C VAL A 77 -4.82 1.74 -12.01
N ALA A 78 -4.10 0.70 -11.61
CA ALA A 78 -4.51 -0.18 -10.53
C ALA A 78 -3.66 0.12 -9.29
N HIS A 79 -4.31 0.65 -8.24
CA HIS A 79 -3.68 0.85 -6.94
C HIS A 79 -3.85 -0.38 -6.07
N MET A 80 -2.76 -0.83 -5.45
CA MET A 80 -2.75 -1.90 -4.48
C MET A 80 -1.94 -1.45 -3.27
N SER A 81 -2.53 -1.54 -2.09
CA SER A 81 -1.84 -1.20 -0.84
C SER A 81 -1.63 -2.46 -0.02
N TYR A 82 -0.38 -2.71 0.34
CA TYR A 82 -0.02 -3.79 1.25
C TYR A 82 0.33 -3.19 2.60
N SER A 83 -0.38 -3.64 3.62
CA SER A 83 -0.16 -3.21 4.99
C SER A 83 0.54 -4.30 5.81
N ARG A 84 1.13 -3.89 6.93
CA ARG A 84 1.57 -4.85 7.95
C ARG A 84 0.36 -5.51 8.59
N LEU A 85 0.55 -6.72 9.07
CA LEU A 85 -0.49 -7.55 9.69
C LEU A 85 -1.28 -6.84 10.81
N ALA A 86 -0.67 -5.91 11.51
CA ALA A 86 -1.33 -5.12 12.56
C ALA A 86 -2.29 -4.03 12.05
N MET A 87 -2.35 -3.83 10.73
CA MET A 87 -3.24 -2.86 10.10
C MET A 87 -4.47 -3.57 9.55
N ARG A 88 -5.64 -3.01 9.78
CA ARG A 88 -6.86 -3.50 9.13
C ARG A 88 -6.81 -3.21 7.63
N PRO A 89 -7.25 -4.15 6.79
CA PRO A 89 -7.49 -3.86 5.37
C PRO A 89 -8.43 -2.67 5.19
N VAL A 90 -8.17 -1.86 4.18
CA VAL A 90 -9.06 -0.74 3.82
C VAL A 90 -10.33 -1.26 3.14
N GLU A 91 -10.16 -2.30 2.32
CA GLU A 91 -11.25 -2.95 1.59
C GLU A 91 -11.75 -4.20 2.32
N ASP A 92 -13.04 -4.44 2.26
CA ASP A 92 -13.68 -5.63 2.81
C ASP A 92 -13.89 -6.68 1.70
N TYR A 93 -13.06 -7.71 1.71
CA TYR A 93 -13.13 -8.83 0.77
C TYR A 93 -13.92 -10.04 1.31
N SER A 94 -14.64 -9.89 2.41
CA SER A 94 -15.28 -11.04 3.09
C SER A 94 -16.24 -11.82 2.18
N ASN A 95 -16.90 -11.14 1.24
CA ASN A 95 -17.86 -11.77 0.32
C ASN A 95 -17.19 -12.57 -0.82
N GLU A 96 -16.01 -12.13 -1.27
CA GLU A 96 -15.30 -12.72 -2.41
C GLU A 96 -14.15 -13.63 -2.00
N ALA A 97 -13.73 -13.56 -0.74
CA ALA A 97 -12.49 -14.20 -0.28
C ALA A 97 -12.49 -15.70 -0.52
N ASP A 98 -13.56 -16.41 -0.19
CA ASP A 98 -13.62 -17.87 -0.32
C ASP A 98 -13.50 -18.31 -1.79
N MET A 99 -14.19 -17.61 -2.70
CA MET A 99 -14.09 -17.84 -4.14
C MET A 99 -12.68 -17.56 -4.67
N LEU A 100 -12.06 -16.47 -4.24
CA LEU A 100 -10.71 -16.09 -4.67
C LEU A 100 -9.65 -17.07 -4.15
N ILE A 101 -9.81 -17.56 -2.93
CA ILE A 101 -8.94 -18.59 -2.32
C ILE A 101 -9.08 -19.91 -3.09
N GLU A 102 -10.30 -20.35 -3.36
CA GLU A 102 -10.55 -21.57 -4.14
C GLU A 102 -9.94 -21.49 -5.54
N ARG A 103 -10.09 -20.33 -6.21
CA ARG A 103 -9.63 -20.11 -7.58
C ARG A 103 -8.12 -19.98 -7.70
N HIS A 104 -7.46 -19.31 -6.77
CA HIS A 104 -6.06 -18.91 -6.89
C HIS A 104 -5.14 -19.62 -5.90
N GLY A 105 -5.66 -20.16 -4.81
CA GLY A 105 -4.89 -20.89 -3.81
C GLY A 105 -3.74 -20.10 -3.20
N GLY A 106 -2.69 -20.81 -2.79
CA GLY A 106 -1.44 -20.21 -2.34
C GLY A 106 -1.60 -19.26 -1.15
N ARG A 107 -1.11 -18.02 -1.32
CA ARG A 107 -1.16 -16.98 -0.27
C ARG A 107 -2.44 -16.14 -0.29
N MET A 108 -3.43 -16.52 -1.08
CA MET A 108 -4.64 -15.69 -1.23
C MET A 108 -5.36 -15.51 0.11
N ALA A 109 -5.46 -16.56 0.93
CA ALA A 109 -6.08 -16.48 2.26
C ALA A 109 -5.36 -15.44 3.15
N GLN A 110 -4.03 -15.44 3.15
CA GLN A 110 -3.23 -14.46 3.88
C GLN A 110 -3.42 -13.04 3.34
N LEU A 111 -3.41 -12.86 2.01
CA LEU A 111 -3.57 -11.54 1.37
C LEU A 111 -4.95 -10.93 1.63
N LEU A 112 -5.99 -11.77 1.72
CA LEU A 112 -7.36 -11.34 1.97
C LEU A 112 -7.72 -11.28 3.47
N GLY A 113 -6.74 -11.52 4.35
CA GLY A 113 -6.93 -11.43 5.81
C GLY A 113 -7.72 -12.59 6.43
N LYS A 114 -7.92 -13.72 5.71
CA LYS A 114 -8.56 -14.91 6.27
C LYS A 114 -7.61 -15.71 7.18
N GLU A 115 -6.31 -15.59 6.98
CA GLU A 115 -5.27 -16.13 7.86
C GLU A 115 -4.66 -15.00 8.67
N ASP A 116 -5.37 -14.52 9.67
CA ASP A 116 -4.87 -13.53 10.61
C ASP A 116 -4.23 -14.24 11.82
N ALA A 117 -2.94 -14.50 11.69
CA ALA A 117 -2.17 -15.18 12.72
C ALA A 117 -2.11 -14.44 14.07
N LEU A 118 -2.54 -13.19 14.15
CA LEU A 118 -2.58 -12.43 15.40
C LEU A 118 -3.89 -12.63 16.18
N PHE A 119 -4.98 -13.02 15.48
CA PHE A 119 -6.33 -13.00 16.05
C PHE A 119 -7.05 -14.34 15.95
N GLU A 120 -6.42 -15.39 15.44
CA GLU A 120 -7.02 -16.72 15.45
C GLU A 120 -7.15 -17.26 16.89
N SER A 121 -8.38 -17.54 17.28
CA SER A 121 -8.76 -17.98 18.62
C SER A 121 -8.31 -19.41 18.96
N GLU A 122 -7.83 -20.19 17.99
CA GLU A 122 -7.49 -21.60 18.15
C GLU A 122 -6.02 -21.90 17.88
N GLY A 123 -5.11 -21.33 18.66
CA GLY A 123 -3.76 -21.85 18.76
C GLY A 123 -2.67 -21.16 17.94
N PHE A 124 -2.99 -20.23 17.07
CA PHE A 124 -2.03 -19.32 16.46
C PHE A 124 -1.90 -18.05 17.31
N GLY A 125 -1.42 -18.21 18.52
CA GLY A 125 -1.18 -17.07 19.39
C GLY A 125 0.17 -16.40 19.08
N TYR A 126 0.30 -15.18 19.53
CA TYR A 126 1.52 -14.36 19.51
C TYR A 126 2.80 -15.14 19.88
N THR A 127 2.67 -16.15 20.75
CA THR A 127 3.76 -17.03 21.19
C THR A 127 4.26 -18.00 20.12
N GLN A 128 3.50 -18.29 19.09
CA GLN A 128 3.93 -19.15 17.98
C GLN A 128 4.66 -18.38 16.89
N MET A 129 4.33 -17.09 16.72
CA MET A 129 5.02 -16.22 15.78
C MET A 129 6.42 -15.81 16.23
N ILE A 130 6.72 -15.94 17.53
CA ILE A 130 8.03 -15.58 18.10
C ILE A 130 8.57 -16.78 18.90
N PRO A 131 9.08 -17.83 18.23
CA PRO A 131 9.61 -19.03 18.90
C PRO A 131 10.68 -18.74 19.95
N THR A 132 11.38 -17.62 19.80
CA THR A 132 12.44 -17.15 20.70
C THR A 132 11.94 -16.78 22.09
N PHE A 133 10.69 -16.39 22.27
CA PHE A 133 10.13 -16.07 23.60
C PHE A 133 9.85 -17.34 24.43
N ASN A 134 9.56 -18.48 23.80
CA ASN A 134 9.32 -19.72 24.48
C ASN A 134 10.62 -20.37 25.01
N ASN A 135 11.76 -20.06 24.41
CA ASN A 135 13.07 -20.57 24.84
C ASN A 135 13.72 -19.74 25.95
N ALA A 136 13.23 -18.56 26.25
CA ALA A 136 13.76 -17.70 27.32
C ALA A 136 13.26 -18.10 28.74
N LYS A 137 12.38 -19.09 28.83
CA LYS A 137 11.82 -19.60 30.09
C LYS A 137 12.36 -20.99 30.50
N ARG A 138 13.47 -21.44 29.92
CA ARG A 138 14.15 -22.69 30.34
C ARG A 138 15.52 -22.38 30.90
#